data_d4f53f2babe991f64f920d92b875abd8
#
_entry.id   d4f53f2babe991f64f920d92b875abd8
#
_cell.length_a   1.000
_cell.length_b   1.000
_cell.length_c   1.000
_cell.angle_alpha   90.00
_cell.angle_beta   90.00
_cell.angle_gamma   90.00
#
_symmetry.space_group_name_H-M   'P 1'
#
loop_
_entity.id
_entity.type
_entity.pdbx_description
1 polymer ?
#
loop_
_entity_poly.entity_id
_entity_poly.type
_entity_poly.pdbx_seq_one_letter_code
_entity_poly.pdbx_strand_id
1 'polypeptide(L)'
;MANIEKDSQHVSSLDEVNIFFDRAAERLSLDQGMRSLLKAPWRELSVSIPIRMDSGEMKIFHGYRVQHNGARGPYKGGVRYHPEADMEEVRALASYDMENGTGGHSFWRCKGRNPM
;
A
#
# COMPACT_ATOMS: atom_id res chain seq x y z
N MET A 1 -0.91 -11.05 38.31
CA MET A 1 0.33 -10.95 37.54
C MET A 1 -0.03 -10.48 36.13
N ALA A 2 0.24 -9.24 35.86
CA ALA A 2 0.06 -8.73 34.49
C ALA A 2 1.19 -9.25 33.61
N ASN A 3 0.90 -10.13 32.70
CA ASN A 3 1.78 -10.38 31.59
C ASN A 3 1.80 -9.09 30.76
N ILE A 4 2.85 -8.34 30.93
CA ILE A 4 3.21 -7.34 29.95
C ILE A 4 3.74 -8.14 28.76
N GLU A 5 2.84 -8.56 27.90
CA GLU A 5 3.23 -8.88 26.56
C GLU A 5 3.91 -7.62 26.02
N LYS A 6 5.19 -7.74 25.77
CA LYS A 6 5.88 -6.79 24.93
C LYS A 6 5.17 -6.86 23.60
N ASP A 7 4.20 -5.99 23.43
CA ASP A 7 3.73 -5.61 22.12
C ASP A 7 4.97 -5.09 21.39
N SER A 8 5.61 -5.98 20.69
CA SER A 8 6.61 -5.58 19.73
C SER A 8 5.85 -4.76 18.72
N GLN A 9 5.90 -3.45 18.87
CA GLN A 9 5.33 -2.51 17.90
C GLN A 9 5.94 -2.84 16.56
N HIS A 10 5.25 -3.69 15.84
CA HIS A 10 5.54 -3.94 14.45
C HIS A 10 5.16 -2.66 13.69
N VAL A 11 6.16 -1.77 13.55
CA VAL A 11 6.00 -0.57 12.74
C VAL A 11 5.69 -1.03 11.33
N SER A 12 4.50 -0.71 10.84
CA SER A 12 4.13 -1.08 9.47
C SER A 12 4.95 -0.28 8.47
N SER A 13 5.10 -0.82 7.26
CA SER A 13 5.79 -0.10 6.17
C SER A 13 5.15 1.26 5.87
N LEU A 14 3.83 1.35 6.03
CA LEU A 14 3.10 2.60 5.86
C LEU A 14 3.45 3.62 6.95
N ASP A 15 3.59 3.18 8.19
CA ASP A 15 4.01 4.05 9.30
C ASP A 15 5.42 4.60 9.08
N GLU A 16 6.34 3.78 8.58
CA GLU A 16 7.69 4.23 8.23
C GLU A 16 7.68 5.31 7.17
N VAL A 17 6.93 5.11 6.10
CA VAL A 17 6.79 6.11 5.02
C VAL A 17 6.19 7.41 5.56
N ASN A 18 5.18 7.31 6.41
CA ASN A 18 4.54 8.47 7.02
C ASN A 18 5.49 9.26 7.94
N ILE A 19 6.38 8.58 8.64
CA ILE A 19 7.41 9.24 9.46
C ILE A 19 8.35 10.09 8.58
N PHE A 20 8.81 9.56 7.47
CA PHE A 20 9.64 10.32 6.53
C PHE A 20 8.89 11.49 5.92
N PHE A 21 7.64 11.28 5.55
CA PHE A 21 6.78 12.34 5.04
C PHE A 21 6.60 13.47 6.07
N ASP A 22 6.31 13.14 7.31
CA ASP A 22 6.09 14.11 8.38
C ASP A 22 7.35 14.97 8.64
N ARG A 23 8.52 14.38 8.58
CA ARG A 23 9.78 15.11 8.69
C ARG A 23 9.97 16.14 7.57
N ALA A 24 9.69 15.74 6.35
CA ALA A 24 9.76 16.63 5.20
C ALA A 24 8.69 17.75 5.27
N ALA A 25 7.47 17.38 5.65
CA ALA A 25 6.36 18.33 5.80
C ALA A 25 6.63 19.38 6.87
N GLU A 26 7.26 18.99 7.97
CA GLU A 26 7.67 19.90 9.03
C GLU A 26 8.70 20.92 8.54
N ARG A 27 9.70 20.48 7.79
CA ARG A 27 10.70 21.38 7.19
C ARG A 27 10.11 22.34 6.18
N LEU A 28 9.10 21.92 5.45
CA LEU A 28 8.39 22.75 4.48
C LEU A 28 7.28 23.60 5.11
N SER A 29 7.06 23.47 6.40
CA SER A 29 6.00 24.17 7.14
C SER A 29 4.61 23.97 6.51
N LEU A 30 4.31 22.75 6.07
CA LEU A 30 3.02 22.40 5.52
C LEU A 30 1.96 22.41 6.62
N ASP A 31 0.78 22.96 6.32
CA ASP A 31 -0.34 22.91 7.23
C ASP A 31 -0.93 21.49 7.34
N GLN A 32 -1.79 21.27 8.32
CA GLN A 32 -2.37 19.96 8.58
C GLN A 32 -3.27 19.48 7.42
N GLY A 33 -3.98 20.38 6.78
CA GLY A 33 -4.82 20.06 5.62
C GLY A 33 -3.99 19.54 4.44
N MET A 34 -2.88 20.20 4.15
CA MET A 34 -1.98 19.79 3.08
C MET A 34 -1.29 18.46 3.41
N ARG A 35 -0.89 18.26 4.66
CA ARG A 35 -0.31 16.96 5.10
C ARG A 35 -1.29 15.82 4.91
N SER A 36 -2.53 15.99 5.32
CA SER A 36 -3.58 14.99 5.16
C SER A 36 -3.87 14.69 3.69
N LEU A 37 -3.93 15.73 2.85
CA LEU A 37 -4.14 15.59 1.42
C LEU A 37 -3.05 14.76 0.74
N LEU A 38 -1.80 15.02 1.07
CA LEU A 38 -0.66 14.35 0.44
C LEU A 38 -0.45 12.92 0.95
N LYS A 39 -0.87 12.62 2.17
CA LYS A 39 -0.81 11.26 2.73
C LYS A 39 -1.89 10.35 2.19
N ALA A 40 -3.03 10.87 1.80
CA ALA A 40 -4.17 10.07 1.37
C ALA A 40 -4.02 9.67 -0.11
N PRO A 41 -4.19 8.38 -0.44
CA PRO A 41 -4.29 7.98 -1.84
C PRO A 41 -5.54 8.59 -2.49
N TRP A 42 -5.43 8.94 -3.76
CA TRP A 42 -6.59 9.44 -4.50
C TRP A 42 -7.61 8.35 -4.78
N ARG A 43 -7.14 7.14 -5.03
CA ARG A 43 -8.01 6.03 -5.39
C ARG A 43 -7.41 4.70 -4.98
N GLU A 44 -8.24 3.85 -4.43
CA GLU A 44 -7.91 2.47 -4.09
C GLU A 44 -8.94 1.53 -4.71
N LEU A 45 -8.46 0.46 -5.30
CA LEU A 45 -9.28 -0.61 -5.85
C LEU A 45 -8.94 -1.92 -5.15
N SER A 46 -9.95 -2.61 -4.69
CA SER A 46 -9.86 -3.99 -4.21
C SER A 46 -10.79 -4.85 -5.04
N VAL A 47 -10.27 -5.88 -5.65
CA VAL A 47 -11.01 -6.77 -6.54
C VAL A 47 -10.87 -8.22 -6.12
N SER A 48 -11.91 -8.99 -6.30
CA SER A 48 -11.91 -10.43 -6.13
C SER A 48 -11.82 -11.11 -7.50
N ILE A 49 -10.84 -11.98 -7.65
CA ILE A 49 -10.54 -12.65 -8.90
C ILE A 49 -10.79 -14.15 -8.71
N PRO A 50 -11.91 -14.70 -9.19
CA PRO A 50 -12.14 -16.14 -9.13
C PRO A 50 -11.34 -16.83 -10.24
N ILE A 51 -10.57 -17.82 -9.86
CA ILE A 51 -9.77 -18.62 -10.79
C ILE A 51 -10.04 -20.11 -10.53
N ARG A 52 -10.32 -20.84 -11.62
CA ARG A 52 -10.37 -22.28 -11.56
C ARG A 52 -8.96 -22.84 -11.59
N MET A 53 -8.59 -23.53 -10.54
CA MET A 53 -7.28 -24.15 -10.42
C MET A 53 -7.21 -25.45 -11.27
N ASP A 54 -6.00 -25.92 -11.52
CA ASP A 54 -5.77 -27.16 -12.27
C ASP A 54 -6.44 -28.37 -11.64
N SER A 55 -6.63 -28.37 -10.33
CA SER A 55 -7.37 -29.38 -9.58
C SER A 55 -8.89 -29.35 -9.81
N GLY A 56 -9.41 -28.33 -10.50
CA GLY A 56 -10.83 -28.10 -10.70
C GLY A 56 -11.50 -27.28 -9.59
N GLU A 57 -10.82 -27.01 -8.50
CA GLU A 57 -11.31 -26.13 -7.45
C GLU A 57 -11.33 -24.67 -7.89
N MET A 58 -12.38 -23.97 -7.47
CA MET A 58 -12.47 -22.52 -7.61
C MET A 58 -11.79 -21.84 -6.44
N LYS A 59 -10.82 -20.97 -6.71
CA LYS A 59 -10.19 -20.10 -5.69
C LYS A 59 -10.42 -18.64 -6.00
N ILE A 60 -10.59 -17.87 -4.95
CA ILE A 60 -10.74 -16.41 -5.05
C ILE A 60 -9.46 -15.77 -4.59
N PHE A 61 -8.85 -15.02 -5.51
CA PHE A 61 -7.69 -14.19 -5.23
C PHE A 61 -8.13 -12.76 -5.05
N HIS A 62 -7.43 -12.02 -4.20
CA HIS A 62 -7.67 -10.60 -4.01
C HIS A 62 -6.58 -9.78 -4.66
N GLY A 63 -6.98 -8.85 -5.52
CA GLY A 63 -6.10 -7.89 -6.14
C GLY A 63 -6.28 -6.50 -5.55
N TYR A 64 -5.18 -5.77 -5.40
CA TYR A 64 -5.17 -4.41 -4.87
C TYR A 64 -4.47 -3.48 -5.83
N ARG A 65 -5.05 -2.32 -6.05
CA ARG A 65 -4.42 -1.23 -6.78
C ARG A 65 -4.57 0.06 -6.01
N VAL A 66 -3.46 0.71 -5.71
CA VAL A 66 -3.44 2.01 -5.06
C VAL A 66 -2.89 3.05 -6.02
N GLN A 67 -3.67 4.08 -6.28
CA GLN A 67 -3.30 5.24 -7.05
C GLN A 67 -3.09 6.40 -6.08
N HIS A 68 -1.83 6.66 -5.73
CA HIS A 68 -1.55 7.58 -4.63
C HIS A 68 -1.82 9.02 -5.04
N ASN A 69 -1.14 9.52 -6.07
CA ASN A 69 -1.30 10.90 -6.54
C ASN A 69 -0.93 11.01 -8.02
N GLY A 70 -1.84 11.51 -8.83
CA GLY A 70 -1.67 11.67 -10.26
C GLY A 70 -1.31 13.09 -10.72
N ALA A 71 -0.94 13.98 -9.80
CA ALA A 71 -0.66 15.39 -10.13
C ALA A 71 0.51 15.57 -11.11
N ARG A 72 1.47 14.66 -11.11
CA ARG A 72 2.66 14.72 -11.97
C ARG A 72 2.55 13.88 -13.24
N GLY A 73 1.48 13.19 -13.45
CA GLY A 73 1.28 12.37 -14.63
C GLY A 73 0.50 11.08 -14.37
N PRO A 74 0.39 10.21 -15.37
CA PRO A 74 -0.35 8.97 -15.25
C PRO A 74 0.27 8.04 -14.20
N TYR A 75 -0.59 7.23 -13.58
CA TYR A 75 -0.16 6.24 -12.61
C TYR A 75 0.63 5.13 -13.28
N LYS A 76 1.81 4.88 -12.79
CA LYS A 76 2.73 3.87 -13.32
C LYS A 76 3.38 3.09 -12.19
N GLY A 77 3.43 1.80 -12.33
CA GLY A 77 4.07 0.92 -11.35
C GLY A 77 4.00 -0.53 -11.76
N GLY A 78 4.77 -1.35 -11.07
CA GLY A 78 4.84 -2.78 -11.30
C GLY A 78 3.69 -3.56 -10.68
N VAL A 79 3.58 -4.82 -11.07
CA VAL A 79 2.71 -5.81 -10.45
C VAL A 79 3.56 -6.71 -9.56
N ARG A 80 3.11 -6.97 -8.35
CA ARG A 80 3.78 -7.86 -7.43
C ARG A 80 2.83 -8.95 -6.95
N TYR A 81 3.25 -10.18 -7.10
CA TYR A 81 2.50 -11.34 -6.66
C TYR A 81 3.15 -11.88 -5.39
N HIS A 82 2.42 -11.84 -4.28
CA HIS A 82 2.90 -12.36 -3.02
C HIS A 82 1.73 -12.82 -2.14
N PRO A 83 1.83 -14.00 -1.50
CA PRO A 83 0.73 -14.55 -0.71
C PRO A 83 0.39 -13.73 0.53
N GLU A 84 1.33 -12.96 1.06
CA GLU A 84 1.14 -12.10 2.23
C GLU A 84 0.89 -10.63 1.88
N ALA A 85 0.63 -10.34 0.60
CA ALA A 85 0.32 -8.98 0.18
C ALA A 85 -0.98 -8.49 0.82
N ASP A 86 -0.95 -7.28 1.36
CA ASP A 86 -2.11 -6.60 1.90
C ASP A 86 -2.23 -5.17 1.34
N MET A 87 -3.38 -4.55 1.59
CA MET A 87 -3.65 -3.21 1.10
C MET A 87 -2.70 -2.17 1.71
N GLU A 88 -2.36 -2.31 2.97
CA GLU A 88 -1.48 -1.37 3.67
C GLU A 88 -0.08 -1.34 3.08
N GLU A 89 0.46 -2.50 2.74
CA GLU A 89 1.76 -2.60 2.07
C GLU A 89 1.74 -1.98 0.67
N VAL A 90 0.65 -2.17 -0.07
CA VAL A 90 0.47 -1.55 -1.38
C VAL A 90 0.37 -0.03 -1.27
N ARG A 91 -0.32 0.48 -0.26
CA ARG A 91 -0.38 1.91 0.05
C ARG A 91 1.00 2.48 0.33
N ALA A 92 1.79 1.78 1.13
CA ALA A 92 3.16 2.20 1.46
C ALA A 92 4.04 2.31 0.21
N LEU A 93 4.01 1.30 -0.65
CA LEU A 93 4.78 1.29 -1.89
C LEU A 93 4.34 2.39 -2.85
N ALA A 94 3.05 2.61 -3.01
CA ALA A 94 2.51 3.66 -3.87
C ALA A 94 2.92 5.07 -3.37
N SER A 95 2.85 5.29 -2.07
CA SER A 95 3.28 6.54 -1.43
C SER A 95 4.78 6.77 -1.60
N TYR A 96 5.57 5.73 -1.40
CA TYR A 96 7.03 5.79 -1.54
C TYR A 96 7.46 6.17 -2.96
N ASP A 97 6.81 5.61 -3.96
CA ASP A 97 7.10 5.92 -5.35
C ASP A 97 6.77 7.38 -5.71
N MET A 98 5.71 7.93 -5.14
CA MET A 98 5.39 9.34 -5.31
C MET A 98 6.47 10.23 -4.69
N GLU A 99 6.94 9.90 -3.49
CA GLU A 99 7.96 10.67 -2.79
C GLU A 99 9.30 10.69 -3.52
N ASN A 100 9.62 9.66 -4.27
CA ASN A 100 10.81 9.59 -5.11
C ASN A 100 10.71 10.42 -6.40
N GLY A 101 9.62 11.13 -6.60
CA GLY A 101 9.47 12.08 -7.68
C GLY A 101 9.17 11.49 -9.06
N THR A 102 8.78 10.23 -9.11
CA THR A 102 8.52 9.51 -10.36
C THR A 102 7.07 9.56 -10.86
N GLY A 103 6.26 10.42 -10.28
CA GLY A 103 4.84 10.55 -10.61
C GLY A 103 3.94 9.67 -9.76
N GLY A 104 2.66 9.64 -10.08
CA GLY A 104 1.71 8.76 -9.39
C GLY A 104 1.92 7.31 -9.80
N HIS A 105 1.96 6.42 -8.83
CA HIS A 105 2.16 5.00 -9.08
C HIS A 105 0.98 4.16 -8.67
N SER A 106 0.77 3.10 -9.41
CA SER A 106 -0.18 2.06 -9.07
C SER A 106 0.53 0.74 -8.87
N PHE A 107 0.20 0.06 -7.80
CA PHE A 107 0.66 -1.30 -7.55
C PHE A 107 -0.50 -2.27 -7.60
N TRP A 108 -0.28 -3.38 -8.26
CA TRP A 108 -1.16 -4.52 -8.22
C TRP A 108 -0.53 -5.58 -7.34
N ARG A 109 -1.27 -6.05 -6.37
CA ARG A 109 -0.90 -7.22 -5.61
C ARG A 109 -2.07 -8.19 -5.54
N CYS A 110 -1.75 -9.43 -5.81
CA CYS A 110 -2.71 -10.52 -5.65
C CYS A 110 -2.36 -11.30 -4.40
N LYS A 111 -3.27 -11.33 -3.45
CA LYS A 111 -3.18 -12.23 -2.31
C LYS A 111 -3.86 -13.53 -2.69
N GLY A 112 -3.07 -14.51 -3.10
CA GLY A 112 -3.52 -15.88 -3.24
C GLY A 112 -3.19 -16.64 -1.97
N ARG A 113 -4.14 -17.36 -1.41
CA ARG A 113 -3.76 -18.41 -0.50
C ARG A 113 -2.99 -19.45 -1.29
N ASN A 114 -1.75 -19.62 -0.93
CA ASN A 114 -0.95 -20.67 -1.51
C ASN A 114 -1.61 -22.01 -1.18
N PRO A 115 -2.04 -22.79 -2.16
CA PRO A 115 -2.39 -24.17 -1.88
C PRO A 115 -1.08 -24.90 -1.74
N MET A 116 -0.85 -25.35 -0.58
CA MET A 116 0.02 -26.50 -0.47
C MET A 116 -0.79 -27.72 -0.81
#